data_4b6d4f175eb5cce4840eea249727ddad
#
_entry.id   4b6d4f175eb5cce4840eea249727ddad
#
_cell.length_a   1.000
_cell.length_b   1.000
_cell.length_c   1.000
_cell.angle_alpha   90.00
_cell.angle_beta   90.00
_cell.angle_gamma   90.00
#
_symmetry.space_group_name_H-M   'P 1'
#
loop_
_entity.id
_entity.type
_entity.pdbx_description
1 polymer ?
#
loop_
_entity_poly.entity_id
_entity_poly.type
_entity_poly.pdbx_seq_one_letter_code
_entity_poly.pdbx_strand_id
1 'polypeptide(L)'
;MKAGILATLMLVTAACSSQAPAAQQSTEADITLSGPVSVTLWHALSGPQQVALDAMVKKFNDTNGKGITVTALNQGNYTQLYQKTLGAIQAGALPELAHAYESFVADYMKADVVVDLGPYKDSATNGLTKASQDDIYKGYYDTNTFPQYGNRLLSWPFTKSLAVMYVNNDILKEIGKPIPKTWDEFEATSLAATKKDASGKVTRMGFAFNTDASYFNAQVYARGGSLMAADNKTVAWNGKEGLAVLQMYDRMNKNGSGYSPKSFDYQSDLATGKLAFFFSSTSTVPFMKDLATATPFSWSIANLPQAATDPAKAKTVQFGANVAIFKSTPEKQLASWLFIKWMSETDQSAQFASTSYYMPVRATAANSQTLKDYWTKVPQGKQGFDLIQYSSPEPNIRGQQDIRDVIFNMITEVITGKSAPDAAMTTATTKANQIIKDAQ
;
A
#
# COMPACT_ATOMS: atom_id res chain seq x y z
N MET A 1 85.95 -10.50 35.13
CA MET A 1 84.51 -10.60 34.90
C MET A 1 83.97 -9.18 34.81
N LYS A 2 83.75 -8.67 33.63
CA LYS A 2 83.17 -7.32 33.39
C LYS A 2 82.00 -7.48 32.47
N ALA A 3 80.77 -7.18 32.94
CA ALA A 3 79.59 -7.18 32.21
C ALA A 3 79.45 -5.83 31.46
N GLY A 4 79.32 -5.85 30.16
CA GLY A 4 79.02 -4.69 29.33
C GLY A 4 77.51 -4.58 29.06
N ILE A 5 76.97 -3.44 29.41
CA ILE A 5 75.61 -3.09 29.12
C ILE A 5 75.54 -2.41 27.72
N LEU A 6 74.90 -3.01 26.78
CA LEU A 6 74.63 -2.43 25.46
C LEU A 6 73.22 -1.72 25.48
N ALA A 7 73.23 -0.39 25.39
CA ALA A 7 72.04 0.41 25.31
C ALA A 7 71.63 0.52 23.84
N THR A 8 70.47 -0.06 23.49
CA THR A 8 69.89 0.04 22.14
C THR A 8 68.96 1.27 22.07
N LEU A 9 69.35 2.24 21.28
CA LEU A 9 68.57 3.46 21.01
C LEU A 9 67.51 3.13 19.95
N MET A 10 66.22 3.10 20.34
CA MET A 10 65.08 3.00 19.37
C MET A 10 64.79 4.38 18.82
N LEU A 11 65.03 4.56 17.51
CA LEU A 11 64.46 5.70 16.75
C LEU A 11 63.01 5.41 16.44
N VAL A 12 62.11 6.22 17.03
CA VAL A 12 60.68 6.24 16.63
C VAL A 12 60.55 7.19 15.45
N THR A 13 60.41 6.62 14.24
CA THR A 13 60.00 7.39 13.04
C THR A 13 58.50 7.55 13.04
N ALA A 14 58.00 8.76 13.35
CA ALA A 14 56.62 9.13 13.16
C ALA A 14 56.32 9.25 11.63
N ALA A 15 55.74 8.21 11.04
CA ALA A 15 55.19 8.29 9.71
C ALA A 15 53.84 9.01 9.76
N CYS A 16 53.83 10.29 9.38
CA CYS A 16 52.57 10.97 9.04
C CYS A 16 52.01 10.35 7.76
N SER A 17 51.10 9.40 7.88
CA SER A 17 50.29 8.96 6.76
C SER A 17 49.23 10.05 6.46
N SER A 18 49.49 10.90 5.50
CA SER A 18 48.48 11.71 4.85
C SER A 18 47.51 10.73 4.13
N GLN A 19 46.41 10.45 4.79
CA GLN A 19 45.26 9.80 4.11
C GLN A 19 44.82 10.73 2.99
N ALA A 20 45.10 10.37 1.75
CA ALA A 20 44.49 10.98 0.58
C ALA A 20 42.95 10.83 0.74
N PRO A 21 42.17 11.88 0.44
CA PRO A 21 40.70 11.74 0.45
C PRO A 21 40.36 10.57 -0.46
N ALA A 22 39.57 9.60 0.09
CA ALA A 22 39.05 8.50 -0.70
C ALA A 22 38.34 9.12 -1.92
N ALA A 23 38.83 8.81 -3.11
CA ALA A 23 38.15 9.19 -4.34
C ALA A 23 36.71 8.65 -4.21
N GLN A 24 35.73 9.56 -4.19
CA GLN A 24 34.33 9.20 -4.21
C GLN A 24 34.12 8.39 -5.49
N GLN A 25 34.00 7.08 -5.37
CA GLN A 25 33.59 6.23 -6.50
C GLN A 25 32.25 6.77 -6.97
N SER A 26 32.20 7.25 -8.22
CA SER A 26 30.95 7.65 -8.87
C SER A 26 30.00 6.44 -8.76
N THR A 27 28.93 6.61 -8.01
CA THR A 27 27.92 5.57 -7.89
C THR A 27 27.18 5.46 -9.24
N GLU A 28 26.61 4.29 -9.55
CA GLU A 28 25.75 4.13 -10.74
C GLU A 28 24.63 5.20 -10.81
N ALA A 29 24.30 5.80 -9.67
CA ALA A 29 23.32 6.87 -9.55
C ALA A 29 23.82 8.25 -10.05
N ASP A 30 25.15 8.47 -10.12
CA ASP A 30 25.75 9.79 -10.49
C ASP A 30 26.20 9.87 -11.93
N ILE A 31 25.93 8.83 -12.74
CA ILE A 31 26.25 8.85 -14.18
C ILE A 31 25.37 9.87 -14.92
N THR A 32 25.83 10.28 -16.10
CA THR A 32 25.08 11.08 -17.07
C THR A 32 24.67 10.21 -18.25
N LEU A 33 23.42 10.32 -18.69
CA LEU A 33 22.97 9.61 -19.89
C LEU A 33 23.64 10.20 -21.11
N SER A 34 24.31 9.37 -21.88
CA SER A 34 25.07 9.79 -23.10
C SER A 34 24.25 9.66 -24.38
N GLY A 35 23.05 9.08 -24.33
CA GLY A 35 22.19 8.87 -25.49
C GLY A 35 20.77 8.45 -25.10
N PRO A 36 19.91 8.15 -26.07
CA PRO A 36 18.54 7.69 -25.82
C PRO A 36 18.50 6.39 -25.03
N VAL A 37 17.58 6.30 -24.03
CA VAL A 37 17.39 5.12 -23.20
C VAL A 37 15.91 4.76 -23.17
N SER A 38 15.61 3.49 -23.47
CA SER A 38 14.24 2.95 -23.37
C SER A 38 14.11 2.04 -22.16
N VAL A 39 13.03 2.19 -21.40
CA VAL A 39 12.69 1.38 -20.23
C VAL A 39 11.23 0.94 -20.26
N THR A 40 10.94 -0.22 -19.72
CA THR A 40 9.60 -0.80 -19.67
C THR A 40 9.10 -0.84 -18.25
N LEU A 41 7.87 -0.36 -18.02
CA LEU A 41 7.14 -0.44 -16.76
C LEU A 41 6.01 -1.47 -16.86
N TRP A 42 6.06 -2.53 -16.08
CA TRP A 42 4.93 -3.44 -15.92
C TRP A 42 3.99 -2.97 -14.82
N HIS A 43 2.68 -2.94 -15.10
CA HIS A 43 1.67 -2.47 -14.14
C HIS A 43 0.39 -3.32 -14.17
N ALA A 44 -0.45 -3.13 -13.14
CA ALA A 44 -1.75 -3.78 -12.98
C ALA A 44 -2.92 -2.78 -12.96
N LEU A 45 -2.71 -1.54 -13.42
CA LEU A 45 -3.76 -0.52 -13.45
C LEU A 45 -4.72 -0.77 -14.61
N SER A 46 -6.01 -0.50 -14.39
CA SER A 46 -7.07 -0.66 -15.39
C SER A 46 -8.02 0.53 -15.38
N GLY A 47 -8.87 0.65 -16.41
CA GLY A 47 -9.87 1.70 -16.50
C GLY A 47 -9.29 3.12 -16.35
N PRO A 48 -9.94 4.02 -15.59
CA PRO A 48 -9.47 5.41 -15.42
C PRO A 48 -8.04 5.52 -14.89
N GLN A 49 -7.61 4.57 -14.08
CA GLN A 49 -6.26 4.56 -13.49
C GLN A 49 -5.18 4.26 -14.54
N GLN A 50 -5.46 3.35 -15.46
CA GLN A 50 -4.55 3.11 -16.60
C GLN A 50 -4.48 4.33 -17.51
N VAL A 51 -5.62 4.92 -17.86
CA VAL A 51 -5.66 6.16 -18.68
C VAL A 51 -4.84 7.27 -18.05
N ALA A 52 -4.92 7.43 -16.72
CA ALA A 52 -4.11 8.41 -15.99
C ALA A 52 -2.60 8.10 -16.09
N LEU A 53 -2.20 6.84 -15.94
CA LEU A 53 -0.80 6.43 -16.08
C LEU A 53 -0.28 6.68 -17.50
N ASP A 54 -1.04 6.26 -18.52
CA ASP A 54 -0.67 6.40 -19.93
C ASP A 54 -0.47 7.89 -20.30
N ALA A 55 -1.34 8.77 -19.79
CA ALA A 55 -1.21 10.22 -19.97
C ALA A 55 0.06 10.79 -19.30
N MET A 56 0.41 10.30 -18.10
CA MET A 56 1.62 10.72 -17.39
C MET A 56 2.88 10.21 -18.09
N VAL A 57 2.89 8.95 -18.55
CA VAL A 57 3.99 8.38 -19.33
C VAL A 57 4.19 9.17 -20.62
N LYS A 58 3.12 9.47 -21.35
CA LYS A 58 3.22 10.32 -22.55
C LYS A 58 3.81 11.69 -22.23
N LYS A 59 3.33 12.36 -21.18
CA LYS A 59 3.84 13.67 -20.76
C LYS A 59 5.33 13.60 -20.41
N PHE A 60 5.77 12.59 -19.69
CA PHE A 60 7.18 12.38 -19.38
C PHE A 60 8.00 12.21 -20.66
N ASN A 61 7.59 11.30 -21.54
CA ASN A 61 8.29 11.03 -22.79
C ASN A 61 8.43 12.29 -23.64
N ASP A 62 7.40 13.13 -23.71
CA ASP A 62 7.40 14.38 -24.51
C ASP A 62 8.28 15.48 -23.87
N THR A 63 8.48 15.46 -22.55
CA THR A 63 9.01 16.65 -21.83
C THR A 63 10.29 16.42 -21.04
N ASN A 64 10.78 15.16 -20.89
CA ASN A 64 11.94 14.89 -20.03
C ASN A 64 13.26 15.51 -20.52
N GLY A 65 13.40 15.83 -21.81
CA GLY A 65 14.59 16.47 -22.39
C GLY A 65 15.90 15.66 -22.27
N LYS A 66 15.81 14.39 -21.83
CA LYS A 66 16.97 13.51 -21.59
C LYS A 66 17.03 12.31 -22.54
N GLY A 67 16.11 12.25 -23.52
CA GLY A 67 16.02 11.13 -24.47
C GLY A 67 15.52 9.83 -23.82
N ILE A 68 14.84 9.90 -22.68
CA ILE A 68 14.26 8.72 -22.02
C ILE A 68 12.89 8.42 -22.63
N THR A 69 12.66 7.16 -22.98
CA THR A 69 11.36 6.67 -23.43
C THR A 69 10.88 5.57 -22.48
N VAL A 70 9.74 5.79 -21.83
CA VAL A 70 9.06 4.81 -20.97
C VAL A 70 7.93 4.16 -21.77
N THR A 71 7.83 2.83 -21.72
CA THR A 71 6.69 2.06 -22.22
C THR A 71 5.99 1.39 -21.05
N ALA A 72 4.73 1.75 -20.78
CA ALA A 72 3.92 1.11 -19.75
C ALA A 72 3.13 -0.06 -20.36
N LEU A 73 3.23 -1.26 -19.75
CA LEU A 73 2.58 -2.48 -20.22
C LEU A 73 1.70 -3.07 -19.11
N ASN A 74 0.41 -3.14 -19.36
CA ASN A 74 -0.54 -3.81 -18.47
C ASN A 74 -0.29 -5.32 -18.46
N GLN A 75 -0.16 -5.89 -17.26
CA GLN A 75 0.08 -7.32 -17.06
C GLN A 75 -1.14 -8.07 -16.49
N GLY A 76 -2.31 -7.42 -16.46
CA GLY A 76 -3.53 -7.90 -15.84
C GLY A 76 -3.69 -7.36 -14.43
N ASN A 77 -4.23 -8.16 -13.51
CA ASN A 77 -4.34 -7.76 -12.10
C ASN A 77 -3.01 -7.97 -11.33
N TYR A 78 -2.96 -7.53 -10.07
CA TYR A 78 -1.74 -7.62 -9.25
C TYR A 78 -1.25 -9.07 -9.04
N THR A 79 -2.14 -10.05 -8.91
CA THR A 79 -1.75 -11.47 -8.83
C THR A 79 -1.09 -11.95 -10.11
N GLN A 80 -1.66 -11.58 -11.27
CA GLN A 80 -1.09 -11.93 -12.57
C GLN A 80 0.25 -11.24 -12.81
N LEU A 81 0.36 -9.95 -12.47
CA LEU A 81 1.62 -9.20 -12.54
C LEU A 81 2.70 -9.87 -11.67
N TYR A 82 2.36 -10.23 -10.44
CA TYR A 82 3.28 -10.92 -9.51
C TYR A 82 3.79 -12.24 -10.10
N GLN A 83 2.87 -13.11 -10.57
CA GLN A 83 3.25 -14.41 -11.16
C GLN A 83 4.12 -14.24 -12.41
N LYS A 84 3.78 -13.29 -13.29
CA LYS A 84 4.58 -12.99 -14.49
C LYS A 84 5.97 -12.47 -14.11
N THR A 85 6.08 -11.63 -13.08
CA THR A 85 7.38 -11.13 -12.61
C THR A 85 8.23 -12.24 -12.04
N LEU A 86 7.66 -13.18 -11.25
CA LEU A 86 8.38 -14.36 -10.79
C LEU A 86 8.87 -15.24 -11.95
N GLY A 87 8.04 -15.45 -12.97
CA GLY A 87 8.44 -16.16 -14.19
C GLY A 87 9.56 -15.45 -14.95
N ALA A 88 9.51 -14.12 -15.03
CA ALA A 88 10.55 -13.30 -15.67
C ALA A 88 11.88 -13.32 -14.90
N ILE A 89 11.84 -13.40 -13.56
CA ILE A 89 13.04 -13.60 -12.73
C ILE A 89 13.74 -14.92 -13.13
N GLN A 90 12.97 -16.00 -13.22
CA GLN A 90 13.49 -17.32 -13.59
C GLN A 90 14.05 -17.34 -15.02
N ALA A 91 13.42 -16.61 -15.94
CA ALA A 91 13.81 -16.54 -17.34
C ALA A 91 14.93 -15.53 -17.63
N GLY A 92 15.34 -14.70 -16.65
CA GLY A 92 16.27 -13.60 -16.86
C GLY A 92 15.75 -12.51 -17.82
N ALA A 93 14.42 -12.29 -17.86
CA ALA A 93 13.73 -11.41 -18.82
C ALA A 93 12.85 -10.37 -18.10
N LEU A 94 13.37 -9.76 -17.02
CA LEU A 94 12.70 -8.74 -16.26
C LEU A 94 12.53 -7.43 -17.04
N PRO A 95 11.42 -6.69 -16.84
CA PRO A 95 11.34 -5.27 -17.24
C PRO A 95 12.30 -4.45 -16.39
N GLU A 96 12.49 -3.17 -16.72
CA GLU A 96 13.27 -2.26 -15.87
C GLU A 96 12.50 -1.83 -14.62
N LEU A 97 11.17 -1.68 -14.72
CA LEU A 97 10.31 -1.29 -13.59
C LEU A 97 9.08 -2.19 -13.51
N ALA A 98 8.60 -2.43 -12.30
CA ALA A 98 7.27 -3.00 -12.09
C ALA A 98 6.56 -2.41 -10.88
N HIS A 99 5.24 -2.33 -10.97
CA HIS A 99 4.40 -2.16 -9.79
C HIS A 99 4.56 -3.37 -8.87
N ALA A 100 4.77 -3.13 -7.60
CA ALA A 100 4.91 -4.18 -6.61
C ALA A 100 4.37 -3.73 -5.24
N TYR A 101 3.66 -4.62 -4.55
CA TYR A 101 3.46 -4.47 -3.13
C TYR A 101 4.77 -4.76 -2.38
N GLU A 102 4.88 -4.30 -1.16
CA GLU A 102 6.03 -4.55 -0.29
C GLU A 102 6.32 -6.05 -0.16
N SER A 103 5.27 -6.87 -0.05
CA SER A 103 5.37 -8.34 -0.01
C SER A 103 5.99 -8.94 -1.29
N PHE A 104 5.65 -8.38 -2.46
CA PHE A 104 6.22 -8.83 -3.74
C PHE A 104 7.70 -8.48 -3.83
N VAL A 105 8.07 -7.25 -3.43
CA VAL A 105 9.47 -6.80 -3.41
C VAL A 105 10.31 -7.69 -2.50
N ALA A 106 9.79 -8.05 -1.31
CA ALA A 106 10.46 -8.97 -0.40
C ALA A 106 10.71 -10.34 -1.03
N ASP A 107 9.80 -10.84 -1.85
CA ASP A 107 9.98 -12.10 -2.57
C ASP A 107 10.96 -11.98 -3.74
N TYR A 108 10.93 -10.88 -4.51
CA TYR A 108 11.90 -10.64 -5.60
C TYR A 108 13.32 -10.55 -5.07
N MET A 109 13.50 -10.08 -3.84
CA MET A 109 14.80 -10.02 -3.18
C MET A 109 15.39 -11.40 -2.84
N LYS A 110 14.63 -12.49 -2.89
CA LYS A 110 15.19 -13.85 -2.78
C LYS A 110 16.17 -14.16 -3.94
N ALA A 111 15.96 -13.52 -5.08
CA ALA A 111 16.85 -13.59 -6.25
C ALA A 111 17.83 -12.40 -6.36
N ASP A 112 17.81 -11.48 -5.39
CA ASP A 112 18.62 -10.25 -5.35
C ASP A 112 18.55 -9.42 -6.66
N VAL A 113 17.36 -9.33 -7.26
CA VAL A 113 17.17 -8.66 -8.57
C VAL A 113 16.71 -7.20 -8.44
N VAL A 114 16.40 -6.72 -7.23
CA VAL A 114 15.87 -5.37 -7.02
C VAL A 114 17.01 -4.40 -6.70
N VAL A 115 16.95 -3.22 -7.29
CA VAL A 115 17.91 -2.13 -7.08
C VAL A 115 17.65 -1.44 -5.74
N ASP A 116 18.72 -1.15 -5.00
CA ASP A 116 18.65 -0.23 -3.85
C ASP A 116 18.54 1.21 -4.35
N LEU A 117 17.42 1.86 -4.06
CA LEU A 117 17.15 3.24 -4.47
C LEU A 117 17.76 4.28 -3.53
N GLY A 118 18.35 3.88 -2.40
CA GLY A 118 19.04 4.77 -1.47
C GLY A 118 20.11 5.64 -2.16
N PRO A 119 21.07 5.05 -2.87
CA PRO A 119 22.09 5.79 -3.62
C PRO A 119 21.48 6.74 -4.68
N TYR A 120 20.42 6.32 -5.38
CA TYR A 120 19.73 7.17 -6.37
C TYR A 120 19.01 8.35 -5.71
N LYS A 121 18.33 8.11 -4.58
CA LYS A 121 17.64 9.15 -3.81
C LYS A 121 18.63 10.20 -3.28
N ASP A 122 19.80 9.78 -2.84
CA ASP A 122 20.82 10.62 -2.20
C ASP A 122 21.88 11.14 -3.19
N SER A 123 21.79 10.77 -4.48
CA SER A 123 22.72 11.24 -5.51
C SER A 123 22.79 12.76 -5.56
N ALA A 124 24.01 13.31 -5.59
CA ALA A 124 24.23 14.74 -5.67
C ALA A 124 23.74 15.33 -7.00
N THR A 125 23.77 14.55 -8.09
CA THR A 125 23.41 14.98 -9.45
C THR A 125 21.94 14.66 -9.77
N ASN A 126 21.50 13.45 -9.46
CA ASN A 126 20.22 12.91 -9.93
C ASN A 126 19.22 12.70 -8.78
N GLY A 127 19.61 12.91 -7.52
CA GLY A 127 18.79 12.61 -6.35
C GLY A 127 17.75 13.67 -6.01
N LEU A 128 17.25 13.57 -4.79
CA LEU A 128 16.27 14.48 -4.20
C LEU A 128 16.95 15.39 -3.17
N THR A 129 16.61 16.65 -3.13
CA THR A 129 17.00 17.53 -2.02
C THR A 129 16.39 17.04 -0.70
N LYS A 130 16.98 17.41 0.42
CA LYS A 130 16.44 17.08 1.75
C LYS A 130 14.99 17.54 1.90
N ALA A 131 14.66 18.74 1.49
CA ALA A 131 13.28 19.26 1.52
C ALA A 131 12.33 18.42 0.67
N SER A 132 12.79 17.95 -0.49
CA SER A 132 12.01 17.06 -1.35
C SER A 132 11.79 15.67 -0.76
N GLN A 133 12.75 15.14 0.01
CA GLN A 133 12.60 13.88 0.72
C GLN A 133 11.62 14.01 1.88
N ASP A 134 11.71 15.10 2.66
CA ASP A 134 10.86 15.37 3.81
C ASP A 134 9.38 15.64 3.45
N ASP A 135 9.12 16.03 2.20
CA ASP A 135 7.78 16.27 1.68
C ASP A 135 7.01 14.98 1.35
N ILE A 136 7.69 13.82 1.26
CA ILE A 136 7.04 12.54 1.05
C ILE A 136 6.44 12.08 2.38
N TYR A 137 5.17 11.62 2.35
CA TYR A 137 4.55 11.09 3.56
C TYR A 137 5.40 9.98 4.17
N LYS A 138 5.81 10.19 5.43
CA LYS A 138 6.71 9.27 6.13
C LYS A 138 6.21 7.82 6.11
N GLY A 139 4.92 7.59 6.32
CA GLY A 139 4.35 6.24 6.29
C GLY A 139 4.49 5.57 4.91
N TYR A 140 4.41 6.34 3.81
CA TYR A 140 4.63 5.79 2.48
C TYR A 140 6.10 5.49 2.22
N TYR A 141 7.00 6.33 2.74
CA TYR A 141 8.43 6.10 2.62
C TYR A 141 8.90 4.88 3.42
N ASP A 142 8.45 4.78 4.68
CA ASP A 142 8.89 3.72 5.60
C ASP A 142 8.56 2.31 5.09
N THR A 143 7.42 2.13 4.40
CA THR A 143 7.04 0.82 3.82
C THR A 143 7.99 0.34 2.72
N ASN A 144 8.74 1.26 2.12
CA ASN A 144 9.67 0.97 1.03
C ASN A 144 11.11 0.73 1.53
N THR A 145 11.34 0.89 2.84
CA THR A 145 12.61 0.57 3.52
C THR A 145 12.48 -0.79 4.18
N PHE A 146 13.39 -1.70 3.88
CA PHE A 146 13.31 -3.11 4.25
C PHE A 146 14.36 -3.48 5.30
N PRO A 147 14.01 -3.56 6.60
CA PRO A 147 14.95 -3.90 7.68
C PRO A 147 15.64 -5.25 7.49
N GLN A 148 14.90 -6.25 6.99
CA GLN A 148 15.41 -7.59 6.72
C GLN A 148 16.45 -7.66 5.59
N TYR A 149 16.64 -6.56 4.85
CA TYR A 149 17.64 -6.39 3.80
C TYR A 149 18.61 -5.24 4.12
N GLY A 150 18.91 -5.00 5.40
CA GLY A 150 19.86 -3.97 5.84
C GLY A 150 19.34 -2.54 5.68
N ASN A 151 18.05 -2.33 5.84
CA ASN A 151 17.36 -1.03 5.66
C ASN A 151 17.52 -0.43 4.26
N ARG A 152 17.70 -1.26 3.23
CA ARG A 152 17.73 -0.79 1.84
C ARG A 152 16.35 -0.26 1.42
N LEU A 153 16.35 0.80 0.59
CA LEU A 153 15.17 1.37 -0.05
C LEU A 153 14.91 0.61 -1.36
N LEU A 154 14.00 -0.38 -1.35
CA LEU A 154 13.86 -1.35 -2.45
C LEU A 154 12.68 -1.05 -3.40
N SER A 155 11.90 -0.02 -3.12
CA SER A 155 10.85 0.46 -4.01
C SER A 155 10.52 1.91 -3.69
N TRP A 156 9.68 2.54 -4.52
CA TRP A 156 9.29 3.93 -4.35
C TRP A 156 7.77 4.07 -4.29
N PRO A 157 7.22 4.91 -3.39
CA PRO A 157 5.77 5.10 -3.27
C PRO A 157 5.14 5.56 -4.59
N PHE A 158 4.03 4.94 -4.98
CA PHE A 158 3.37 5.30 -6.24
C PHE A 158 1.83 5.33 -6.11
N THR A 159 1.15 4.20 -6.20
CA THR A 159 -0.32 4.12 -6.18
C THR A 159 -0.85 3.91 -4.76
N LYS A 160 -0.75 4.93 -3.92
CA LYS A 160 -1.14 4.84 -2.51
C LYS A 160 -2.63 5.05 -2.30
N SER A 161 -3.19 4.31 -1.36
CA SER A 161 -4.60 4.33 -0.99
C SER A 161 -4.79 3.94 0.48
N LEU A 162 -6.00 4.14 1.01
CA LEU A 162 -6.35 3.84 2.38
C LEU A 162 -7.56 2.91 2.44
N ALA A 163 -7.63 2.06 3.47
CA ALA A 163 -8.85 1.34 3.80
C ALA A 163 -9.88 2.31 4.41
N VAL A 164 -11.07 2.36 3.82
CA VAL A 164 -12.14 3.26 4.22
C VAL A 164 -13.49 2.55 4.20
N MET A 165 -14.47 3.14 4.88
CA MET A 165 -15.86 2.70 4.85
C MET A 165 -16.64 3.53 3.83
N TYR A 166 -17.28 2.87 2.87
CA TYR A 166 -18.26 3.44 1.96
C TYR A 166 -19.64 3.36 2.57
N VAL A 167 -20.40 4.42 2.47
CA VAL A 167 -21.68 4.61 3.16
C VAL A 167 -22.75 5.03 2.19
N ASN A 168 -23.89 4.36 2.18
CA ASN A 168 -25.10 4.85 1.54
C ASN A 168 -25.85 5.77 2.52
N ASN A 169 -25.77 7.09 2.27
CA ASN A 169 -26.37 8.09 3.14
C ASN A 169 -27.91 8.11 3.09
N ASP A 170 -28.52 7.69 1.96
CA ASP A 170 -29.96 7.63 1.81
C ASP A 170 -30.56 6.55 2.73
N ILE A 171 -29.86 5.40 2.84
CA ILE A 171 -30.26 4.34 3.78
C ILE A 171 -30.15 4.82 5.22
N LEU A 172 -29.04 5.50 5.58
CA LEU A 172 -28.86 6.02 6.93
C LEU A 172 -29.93 7.06 7.28
N LYS A 173 -30.28 7.94 6.33
CA LYS A 173 -31.35 8.92 6.51
C LYS A 173 -32.70 8.21 6.68
N GLU A 174 -33.00 7.18 5.90
CA GLU A 174 -34.23 6.39 6.01
C GLU A 174 -34.41 5.77 7.40
N ILE A 175 -33.33 5.21 7.97
CA ILE A 175 -33.39 4.56 9.29
C ILE A 175 -33.10 5.51 10.47
N GLY A 176 -32.87 6.79 10.19
CA GLY A 176 -32.62 7.82 11.22
C GLY A 176 -31.31 7.61 12.00
N LYS A 177 -30.27 7.08 11.37
CA LYS A 177 -28.99 6.81 12.03
C LYS A 177 -27.87 7.66 11.44
N PRO A 178 -26.92 8.13 12.27
CA PRO A 178 -25.67 8.74 11.77
C PRO A 178 -24.71 7.68 11.23
N ILE A 179 -23.63 8.14 10.58
CA ILE A 179 -22.49 7.27 10.23
C ILE A 179 -21.90 6.72 11.54
N PRO A 180 -21.78 5.37 11.67
CA PRO A 180 -21.27 4.75 12.89
C PRO A 180 -19.79 5.06 13.11
N LYS A 181 -19.42 5.39 14.36
CA LYS A 181 -18.05 5.72 14.77
C LYS A 181 -17.39 4.60 15.57
N THR A 182 -18.18 3.76 16.22
CA THR A 182 -17.70 2.61 16.99
C THR A 182 -18.18 1.30 16.37
N TRP A 183 -17.54 0.20 16.73
CA TRP A 183 -17.90 -1.13 16.22
C TRP A 183 -19.29 -1.58 16.65
N ASP A 184 -19.71 -1.23 17.87
CA ASP A 184 -21.05 -1.55 18.37
C ASP A 184 -22.13 -0.77 17.60
N GLU A 185 -21.89 0.53 17.34
CA GLU A 185 -22.76 1.33 16.48
C GLU A 185 -22.83 0.76 15.07
N PHE A 186 -21.70 0.28 14.52
CA PHE A 186 -21.64 -0.29 13.19
C PHE A 186 -22.46 -1.58 13.06
N GLU A 187 -22.30 -2.53 13.99
CA GLU A 187 -23.12 -3.74 14.01
C GLU A 187 -24.62 -3.44 14.15
N ALA A 188 -24.97 -2.56 15.11
CA ALA A 188 -26.36 -2.15 15.34
C ALA A 188 -26.97 -1.43 14.13
N THR A 189 -26.21 -0.53 13.49
CA THR A 189 -26.68 0.20 12.31
C THR A 189 -26.80 -0.71 11.09
N SER A 190 -25.85 -1.63 10.90
CA SER A 190 -25.92 -2.63 9.85
C SER A 190 -27.15 -3.55 9.98
N LEU A 191 -27.45 -3.99 11.20
CA LEU A 191 -28.65 -4.77 11.46
C LEU A 191 -29.92 -3.95 11.21
N ALA A 192 -30.00 -2.69 11.67
CA ALA A 192 -31.12 -1.80 11.43
C ALA A 192 -31.33 -1.46 9.93
N ALA A 193 -30.26 -1.42 9.16
CA ALA A 193 -30.32 -1.20 7.70
C ALA A 193 -30.81 -2.43 6.93
N THR A 194 -30.73 -3.62 7.52
CA THR A 194 -31.11 -4.87 6.88
C THR A 194 -32.62 -4.95 6.69
N LYS A 195 -33.09 -5.29 5.49
CA LYS A 195 -34.52 -5.50 5.20
C LYS A 195 -34.78 -6.90 4.72
N LYS A 196 -35.93 -7.43 5.09
CA LYS A 196 -36.50 -8.70 4.61
C LYS A 196 -37.87 -8.46 4.02
N ASP A 197 -38.23 -9.21 2.98
CA ASP A 197 -39.58 -9.21 2.46
C ASP A 197 -40.53 -10.06 3.32
N ALA A 198 -41.79 -10.12 2.92
CA ALA A 198 -42.83 -10.89 3.63
C ALA A 198 -42.53 -12.41 3.71
N SER A 199 -41.67 -12.94 2.81
CA SER A 199 -41.23 -14.34 2.84
C SER A 199 -40.00 -14.57 3.75
N GLY A 200 -39.44 -13.51 4.34
CA GLY A 200 -38.22 -13.55 5.14
C GLY A 200 -36.94 -13.50 4.33
N LYS A 201 -36.99 -13.35 3.00
CA LYS A 201 -35.84 -13.20 2.14
C LYS A 201 -35.21 -11.81 2.33
N VAL A 202 -33.91 -11.75 2.53
CA VAL A 202 -33.20 -10.49 2.65
C VAL A 202 -33.20 -9.75 1.31
N THR A 203 -33.68 -8.50 1.31
CA THR A 203 -33.76 -7.61 0.14
C THR A 203 -32.78 -6.45 0.22
N ARG A 204 -32.27 -6.15 1.41
CA ARG A 204 -31.18 -5.18 1.66
C ARG A 204 -30.28 -5.68 2.76
N MET A 205 -28.98 -5.60 2.55
CA MET A 205 -27.94 -6.00 3.50
C MET A 205 -27.37 -4.78 4.23
N GLY A 206 -26.94 -4.98 5.48
CA GLY A 206 -26.23 -3.95 6.21
C GLY A 206 -24.79 -3.81 5.74
N PHE A 207 -24.08 -4.93 5.55
CA PHE A 207 -22.65 -4.94 5.27
C PHE A 207 -22.26 -6.03 4.27
N ALA A 208 -21.33 -5.69 3.35
CA ALA A 208 -20.66 -6.65 2.48
C ALA A 208 -19.29 -7.01 3.06
N PHE A 209 -19.06 -8.30 3.32
CA PHE A 209 -17.77 -8.78 3.80
C PHE A 209 -16.68 -8.58 2.75
N ASN A 210 -15.50 -8.20 3.20
CA ASN A 210 -14.31 -8.18 2.36
C ASN A 210 -13.28 -9.15 2.96
N THR A 211 -12.82 -10.09 2.15
CA THR A 211 -11.89 -11.15 2.59
C THR A 211 -10.42 -10.81 2.37
N ASP A 212 -10.11 -9.69 1.71
CA ASP A 212 -8.72 -9.27 1.52
C ASP A 212 -8.08 -8.91 2.87
N ALA A 213 -6.85 -9.38 3.07
CA ALA A 213 -6.10 -9.23 4.31
C ALA A 213 -5.93 -7.77 4.76
N SER A 214 -5.82 -6.81 3.82
CA SER A 214 -5.66 -5.39 4.17
C SER A 214 -6.85 -4.84 4.94
N TYR A 215 -8.08 -5.30 4.64
CA TYR A 215 -9.27 -4.85 5.40
C TYR A 215 -9.40 -5.54 6.74
N PHE A 216 -8.94 -6.77 6.90
CA PHE A 216 -8.77 -7.40 8.20
C PHE A 216 -7.75 -6.62 9.04
N ASN A 217 -6.59 -6.34 8.48
CA ASN A 217 -5.52 -5.57 9.11
C ASN A 217 -5.98 -4.17 9.53
N ALA A 218 -6.74 -3.49 8.67
CA ALA A 218 -7.34 -2.18 9.00
C ALA A 218 -8.28 -2.26 10.20
N GLN A 219 -9.11 -3.32 10.28
CA GLN A 219 -10.02 -3.52 11.39
C GLN A 219 -9.29 -3.88 12.69
N VAL A 220 -8.18 -4.63 12.62
CA VAL A 220 -7.32 -4.90 13.79
C VAL A 220 -6.73 -3.59 14.32
N TYR A 221 -6.13 -2.76 13.47
CA TYR A 221 -5.61 -1.45 13.86
C TYR A 221 -6.71 -0.52 14.40
N ALA A 222 -7.87 -0.47 13.75
CA ALA A 222 -8.99 0.36 14.17
C ALA A 222 -9.59 -0.07 15.51
N ARG A 223 -9.38 -1.32 15.92
CA ARG A 223 -9.72 -1.84 17.26
C ARG A 223 -8.61 -1.63 18.29
N GLY A 224 -7.47 -1.05 17.90
CA GLY A 224 -6.32 -0.79 18.78
C GLY A 224 -5.32 -1.95 18.87
N GLY A 225 -5.45 -2.97 18.02
CA GLY A 225 -4.52 -4.10 17.95
C GLY A 225 -3.25 -3.79 17.15
N SER A 226 -2.39 -4.78 17.07
CA SER A 226 -1.15 -4.78 16.29
C SER A 226 -1.14 -5.96 15.30
N LEU A 227 -0.40 -5.82 14.19
CA LEU A 227 -0.30 -6.88 13.19
C LEU A 227 0.85 -7.84 13.49
N MET A 228 1.94 -7.32 14.02
CA MET A 228 3.15 -8.06 14.37
C MET A 228 3.54 -7.81 15.82
N ALA A 229 4.19 -8.78 16.43
CA ALA A 229 4.91 -8.58 17.67
C ALA A 229 6.07 -7.58 17.48
N ALA A 230 6.53 -6.95 18.55
CA ALA A 230 7.54 -5.89 18.49
C ALA A 230 8.88 -6.33 17.86
N ASP A 231 9.20 -7.63 17.93
CA ASP A 231 10.40 -8.21 17.34
C ASP A 231 10.21 -8.69 15.88
N ASN A 232 9.01 -8.53 15.31
CA ASN A 232 8.61 -8.99 13.98
C ASN A 232 8.79 -10.52 13.74
N LYS A 233 8.84 -11.32 14.79
CA LYS A 233 9.04 -12.79 14.68
C LYS A 233 7.75 -13.60 14.76
N THR A 234 6.67 -12.97 15.20
CA THR A 234 5.36 -13.60 15.27
C THR A 234 4.27 -12.60 14.92
N VAL A 235 3.12 -13.12 14.47
CA VAL A 235 1.94 -12.30 14.28
C VAL A 235 1.33 -11.89 15.63
N ALA A 236 0.74 -10.68 15.69
CA ALA A 236 0.03 -10.15 16.85
C ALA A 236 -1.47 -9.89 16.58
N TRP A 237 -1.91 -10.01 15.31
CA TRP A 237 -3.31 -9.87 14.96
C TRP A 237 -4.22 -10.98 15.54
N ASN A 238 -3.65 -12.02 16.12
CA ASN A 238 -4.35 -13.08 16.82
C ASN A 238 -4.83 -12.72 18.25
N GLY A 239 -4.64 -11.47 18.67
CA GLY A 239 -5.18 -10.94 19.91
C GLY A 239 -6.71 -10.78 19.90
N LYS A 240 -7.26 -10.23 21.00
CA LYS A 240 -8.70 -10.01 21.16
C LYS A 240 -9.28 -9.12 20.04
N GLU A 241 -8.48 -8.21 19.49
CA GLU A 241 -8.90 -7.28 18.44
C GLU A 241 -9.16 -8.01 17.11
N GLY A 242 -8.26 -8.90 16.70
CA GLY A 242 -8.45 -9.70 15.49
C GLY A 242 -9.52 -10.76 15.66
N LEU A 243 -9.60 -11.41 16.83
CA LEU A 243 -10.68 -12.33 17.13
C LEU A 243 -12.06 -11.64 17.08
N ALA A 244 -12.15 -10.40 17.58
CA ALA A 244 -13.38 -9.61 17.51
C ALA A 244 -13.83 -9.31 16.08
N VAL A 245 -12.92 -9.20 15.11
CA VAL A 245 -13.27 -9.06 13.67
C VAL A 245 -14.00 -10.34 13.20
N LEU A 246 -13.44 -11.52 13.47
CA LEU A 246 -14.04 -12.78 13.05
C LEU A 246 -15.37 -13.05 13.74
N GLN A 247 -15.46 -12.75 15.04
CA GLN A 247 -16.70 -12.88 15.80
C GLN A 247 -17.79 -11.93 15.31
N MET A 248 -17.44 -10.71 14.93
CA MET A 248 -18.37 -9.76 14.29
C MET A 248 -18.89 -10.33 12.96
N TYR A 249 -18.02 -10.84 12.11
CA TYR A 249 -18.42 -11.44 10.83
C TYR A 249 -19.33 -12.65 11.01
N ASP A 250 -19.01 -13.53 11.97
CA ASP A 250 -19.86 -14.67 12.32
C ASP A 250 -21.26 -14.23 12.80
N ARG A 251 -21.34 -13.23 13.71
CA ARG A 251 -22.63 -12.68 14.16
C ARG A 251 -23.44 -12.06 13.02
N MET A 252 -22.80 -11.23 12.17
CA MET A 252 -23.46 -10.57 11.05
C MET A 252 -23.92 -11.57 9.97
N ASN A 253 -23.17 -12.64 9.76
CA ASN A 253 -23.57 -13.73 8.88
C ASN A 253 -24.80 -14.46 9.45
N LYS A 254 -24.79 -14.84 10.73
CA LYS A 254 -25.88 -15.55 11.40
C LYS A 254 -27.18 -14.76 11.49
N ASN A 255 -27.11 -13.44 11.73
CA ASN A 255 -28.31 -12.60 11.82
C ASN A 255 -28.79 -12.08 10.44
N GLY A 256 -28.02 -12.30 9.38
CA GLY A 256 -28.33 -11.92 8.00
C GLY A 256 -28.08 -10.45 7.68
N SER A 257 -27.33 -9.71 8.53
CA SER A 257 -26.96 -8.34 8.24
C SER A 257 -25.70 -8.21 7.36
N GLY A 258 -24.92 -9.30 7.24
CA GLY A 258 -23.75 -9.37 6.39
C GLY A 258 -23.88 -10.43 5.29
N TYR A 259 -23.17 -10.22 4.17
CA TYR A 259 -23.11 -11.20 3.08
C TYR A 259 -21.76 -11.17 2.37
N SER A 260 -21.45 -12.28 1.67
CA SER A 260 -20.28 -12.38 0.81
C SER A 260 -20.64 -11.97 -0.62
N PRO A 261 -20.15 -10.83 -1.13
CA PRO A 261 -20.44 -10.39 -2.49
C PRO A 261 -19.69 -11.27 -3.51
N LYS A 262 -20.24 -11.33 -4.73
CA LYS A 262 -19.51 -11.89 -5.87
C LYS A 262 -18.67 -10.79 -6.49
N SER A 263 -17.34 -10.94 -6.48
CA SER A 263 -16.43 -9.93 -7.02
C SER A 263 -16.73 -8.52 -6.46
N PHE A 264 -16.98 -7.54 -7.32
CA PHE A 264 -17.25 -6.14 -6.97
C PHE A 264 -18.74 -5.78 -6.91
N ASP A 265 -19.66 -6.76 -6.82
CA ASP A 265 -21.13 -6.51 -6.79
C ASP A 265 -21.54 -5.56 -5.66
N TYR A 266 -20.78 -5.50 -4.54
CA TYR A 266 -21.02 -4.58 -3.44
C TYR A 266 -21.05 -3.10 -3.85
N GLN A 267 -20.38 -2.72 -4.95
CA GLN A 267 -20.40 -1.35 -5.46
C GLN A 267 -21.78 -1.03 -6.06
N SER A 268 -22.31 -1.90 -6.91
CA SER A 268 -23.64 -1.75 -7.50
C SER A 268 -24.76 -1.95 -6.47
N ASP A 269 -24.56 -2.83 -5.49
CA ASP A 269 -25.53 -3.04 -4.40
C ASP A 269 -25.66 -1.80 -3.51
N LEU A 270 -24.54 -1.11 -3.21
CA LEU A 270 -24.59 0.16 -2.49
C LEU A 270 -25.28 1.24 -3.33
N ALA A 271 -24.94 1.37 -4.62
CA ALA A 271 -25.52 2.37 -5.53
C ALA A 271 -27.03 2.17 -5.75
N THR A 272 -27.50 0.92 -5.74
CA THR A 272 -28.94 0.58 -5.93
C THR A 272 -29.74 0.49 -4.63
N GLY A 273 -29.16 0.89 -3.49
CA GLY A 273 -29.83 0.88 -2.19
C GLY A 273 -30.05 -0.51 -1.58
N LYS A 274 -29.33 -1.52 -2.06
CA LYS A 274 -29.36 -2.91 -1.55
C LYS A 274 -28.33 -3.17 -0.46
N LEU A 275 -27.43 -2.21 -0.22
CA LEU A 275 -26.33 -2.33 0.74
C LEU A 275 -26.12 -0.98 1.45
N ALA A 276 -25.91 -1.02 2.78
CA ALA A 276 -25.66 0.19 3.55
C ALA A 276 -24.16 0.51 3.62
N PHE A 277 -23.30 -0.50 3.84
CA PHE A 277 -21.87 -0.31 4.06
C PHE A 277 -21.03 -1.36 3.36
N PHE A 278 -19.84 -0.96 2.91
CA PHE A 278 -18.73 -1.86 2.62
C PHE A 278 -17.39 -1.20 2.96
N PHE A 279 -16.37 -2.01 3.24
CA PHE A 279 -15.00 -1.54 3.37
C PHE A 279 -14.27 -1.75 2.05
N SER A 280 -13.60 -0.70 1.58
CA SER A 280 -12.81 -0.76 0.36
C SER A 280 -11.70 0.30 0.37
N SER A 281 -10.94 0.34 -0.72
CA SER A 281 -9.89 1.32 -0.94
C SER A 281 -10.45 2.69 -1.32
N THR A 282 -9.75 3.77 -0.96
CA THR A 282 -10.02 5.11 -1.51
C THR A 282 -9.92 5.13 -3.04
N SER A 283 -9.18 4.21 -3.66
CA SER A 283 -9.11 4.06 -5.13
C SER A 283 -10.40 3.51 -5.76
N THR A 284 -11.41 3.16 -4.98
CA THR A 284 -12.75 2.77 -5.46
C THR A 284 -13.62 3.99 -5.81
N VAL A 285 -13.24 5.20 -5.41
CA VAL A 285 -14.00 6.45 -5.65
C VAL A 285 -14.44 6.64 -7.11
N PRO A 286 -13.59 6.44 -8.15
CA PRO A 286 -14.02 6.66 -9.54
C PRO A 286 -15.18 5.74 -9.95
N PHE A 287 -15.14 4.47 -9.53
CA PHE A 287 -16.19 3.50 -9.84
C PHE A 287 -17.51 3.86 -9.16
N MET A 288 -17.46 4.31 -7.90
CA MET A 288 -18.67 4.78 -7.20
C MET A 288 -19.23 6.07 -7.79
N LYS A 289 -18.35 6.98 -8.23
CA LYS A 289 -18.75 8.22 -8.93
C LYS A 289 -19.49 7.89 -10.24
N ASP A 290 -18.97 6.95 -11.02
CA ASP A 290 -19.59 6.53 -12.28
C ASP A 290 -20.96 5.90 -12.03
N LEU A 291 -21.09 5.04 -11.01
CA LEU A 291 -22.35 4.48 -10.58
C LEU A 291 -23.34 5.56 -10.10
N ALA A 292 -22.88 6.53 -9.32
CA ALA A 292 -23.72 7.64 -8.84
C ALA A 292 -24.14 8.60 -9.98
N THR A 293 -23.40 8.65 -11.07
CA THR A 293 -23.78 9.38 -12.28
C THR A 293 -24.88 8.64 -13.04
N ALA A 294 -24.77 7.31 -13.14
CA ALA A 294 -25.74 6.47 -13.83
C ALA A 294 -27.04 6.27 -13.01
N THR A 295 -26.92 6.13 -11.69
CA THR A 295 -28.03 5.97 -10.74
C THR A 295 -27.79 6.91 -9.56
N PRO A 296 -28.39 8.12 -9.56
CA PRO A 296 -28.16 9.12 -8.52
C PRO A 296 -28.52 8.60 -7.12
N PHE A 297 -27.57 8.65 -6.19
CA PHE A 297 -27.74 8.35 -4.77
C PHE A 297 -26.74 9.14 -3.94
N SER A 298 -27.05 9.35 -2.67
CA SER A 298 -26.16 10.04 -1.73
C SER A 298 -25.22 9.04 -1.06
N TRP A 299 -23.91 9.30 -1.16
CA TRP A 299 -22.88 8.46 -0.56
C TRP A 299 -21.72 9.25 -0.02
N SER A 300 -20.98 8.67 0.88
CA SER A 300 -19.77 9.26 1.46
C SER A 300 -18.71 8.21 1.78
N ILE A 301 -17.51 8.70 2.06
CA ILE A 301 -16.42 7.92 2.64
C ILE A 301 -16.27 8.34 4.10
N ALA A 302 -16.03 7.38 4.98
CA ALA A 302 -15.70 7.61 6.38
C ALA A 302 -14.52 6.72 6.79
N ASN A 303 -13.88 7.05 7.92
CA ASN A 303 -12.97 6.11 8.55
C ASN A 303 -13.73 4.85 8.97
N LEU A 304 -13.00 3.72 9.09
CA LEU A 304 -13.58 2.53 9.71
C LEU A 304 -14.05 2.88 11.13
N PRO A 305 -15.05 2.18 11.66
CA PRO A 305 -15.38 2.30 13.09
C PRO A 305 -14.15 2.07 13.96
N GLN A 306 -14.01 2.77 15.05
CA GLN A 306 -12.86 2.75 15.93
C GLN A 306 -13.19 2.16 17.30
N ALA A 307 -12.18 1.64 18.00
CA ALA A 307 -12.34 1.27 19.42
C ALA A 307 -12.53 2.48 20.33
N ALA A 308 -12.02 3.65 19.92
CA ALA A 308 -12.18 4.91 20.65
C ALA A 308 -12.70 5.99 19.69
N THR A 309 -13.53 6.90 20.23
CA THR A 309 -14.04 8.06 19.48
C THR A 309 -13.04 9.22 19.43
N ASP A 310 -11.91 9.12 20.13
CA ASP A 310 -10.83 10.12 20.12
C ASP A 310 -10.13 10.09 18.74
N PRO A 311 -10.22 11.16 17.93
CA PRO A 311 -9.59 11.22 16.61
C PRO A 311 -8.06 11.01 16.64
N ALA A 312 -7.38 11.39 17.74
CA ALA A 312 -5.94 11.19 17.89
C ALA A 312 -5.55 9.71 18.01
N LYS A 313 -6.49 8.84 18.33
CA LYS A 313 -6.32 7.39 18.42
C LYS A 313 -6.92 6.63 17.23
N ALA A 314 -7.54 7.33 16.30
CA ALA A 314 -8.08 6.71 15.10
C ALA A 314 -6.97 6.03 14.30
N LYS A 315 -7.30 4.93 13.64
CA LYS A 315 -6.37 4.14 12.83
C LYS A 315 -7.05 3.60 11.59
N THR A 316 -6.29 3.50 10.51
CA THR A 316 -6.63 2.73 9.32
C THR A 316 -5.35 2.19 8.68
N VAL A 317 -5.46 1.33 7.68
CA VAL A 317 -4.32 0.83 6.90
C VAL A 317 -4.13 1.69 5.67
N GLN A 318 -2.87 2.05 5.42
CA GLN A 318 -2.41 2.49 4.10
C GLN A 318 -1.85 1.29 3.34
N PHE A 319 -2.16 1.21 2.06
CA PHE A 319 -1.65 0.21 1.15
C PHE A 319 -1.60 0.76 -0.28
N GLY A 320 -1.25 -0.07 -1.24
CA GLY A 320 -1.12 0.28 -2.64
C GLY A 320 0.28 0.03 -3.15
N ALA A 321 0.37 -0.25 -4.43
CA ALA A 321 1.63 -0.64 -5.03
C ALA A 321 2.63 0.52 -5.04
N ASN A 322 3.89 0.11 -4.93
CA ASN A 322 5.07 0.91 -5.17
C ASN A 322 5.60 0.60 -6.57
N VAL A 323 6.68 1.26 -6.98
CA VAL A 323 7.46 0.88 -8.15
C VAL A 323 8.82 0.36 -7.68
N ALA A 324 9.15 -0.87 -8.05
CA ALA A 324 10.49 -1.43 -7.92
C ALA A 324 11.26 -1.23 -9.23
N ILE A 325 12.58 -1.00 -9.13
CA ILE A 325 13.51 -1.00 -10.26
C ILE A 325 14.29 -2.32 -10.20
N PHE A 326 14.38 -3.02 -11.32
CA PHE A 326 15.18 -4.24 -11.44
C PHE A 326 16.58 -3.96 -11.94
N LYS A 327 17.54 -4.78 -11.50
CA LYS A 327 18.94 -4.71 -11.92
C LYS A 327 19.05 -4.88 -13.44
N SER A 328 19.71 -3.92 -14.08
CA SER A 328 19.93 -3.84 -15.53
C SER A 328 21.20 -3.02 -15.79
N THR A 329 21.34 -2.36 -16.95
CA THR A 329 22.49 -1.46 -17.14
C THR A 329 22.33 -0.20 -16.29
N PRO A 330 23.43 0.45 -15.86
CA PRO A 330 23.38 1.68 -15.09
C PRO A 330 22.51 2.77 -15.72
N GLU A 331 22.54 2.92 -17.06
CA GLU A 331 21.75 3.91 -17.79
C GLU A 331 20.25 3.63 -17.68
N LYS A 332 19.84 2.35 -17.77
CA LYS A 332 18.43 1.96 -17.64
C LYS A 332 17.94 2.11 -16.21
N GLN A 333 18.76 1.78 -15.21
CA GLN A 333 18.44 2.00 -13.81
C GLN A 333 18.29 3.51 -13.51
N LEU A 334 19.21 4.34 -14.02
CA LEU A 334 19.11 5.80 -13.86
C LEU A 334 17.87 6.36 -14.59
N ALA A 335 17.60 5.93 -15.81
CA ALA A 335 16.41 6.37 -16.56
C ALA A 335 15.12 5.99 -15.82
N SER A 336 15.06 4.80 -15.23
CA SER A 336 13.95 4.33 -14.41
C SER A 336 13.77 5.18 -13.16
N TRP A 337 14.88 5.51 -12.46
CA TRP A 337 14.86 6.41 -11.31
C TRP A 337 14.35 7.81 -11.68
N LEU A 338 14.85 8.39 -12.78
CA LEU A 338 14.45 9.72 -13.23
C LEU A 338 12.96 9.79 -13.56
N PHE A 339 12.39 8.72 -14.11
CA PHE A 339 10.94 8.62 -14.35
C PHE A 339 10.14 8.62 -13.04
N ILE A 340 10.47 7.75 -12.09
CA ILE A 340 9.72 7.68 -10.83
C ILE A 340 9.94 8.91 -9.94
N LYS A 341 11.13 9.50 -9.99
CA LYS A 341 11.42 10.80 -9.36
C LYS A 341 10.48 11.87 -9.91
N TRP A 342 10.39 12.00 -11.24
CA TRP A 342 9.51 12.96 -11.91
C TRP A 342 8.04 12.70 -11.57
N MET A 343 7.57 11.44 -11.61
CA MET A 343 6.20 11.07 -11.21
C MET A 343 5.88 11.48 -9.77
N SER A 344 6.87 11.53 -8.91
CA SER A 344 6.71 11.88 -7.49
C SER A 344 6.91 13.37 -7.19
N GLU A 345 7.17 14.24 -8.18
CA GLU A 345 7.21 15.69 -7.97
C GLU A 345 5.81 16.22 -7.62
N THR A 346 5.73 17.38 -6.97
CA THR A 346 4.49 17.93 -6.41
C THR A 346 3.37 18.04 -7.45
N ASP A 347 3.66 18.63 -8.61
CA ASP A 347 2.66 18.85 -9.67
C ASP A 347 2.22 17.53 -10.33
N GLN A 348 3.17 16.61 -10.60
CA GLN A 348 2.89 15.31 -11.18
C GLN A 348 2.12 14.42 -10.19
N SER A 349 2.51 14.45 -8.92
CA SER A 349 1.79 13.75 -7.86
C SER A 349 0.35 14.25 -7.72
N ALA A 350 0.14 15.57 -7.76
CA ALA A 350 -1.18 16.17 -7.73
C ALA A 350 -2.01 15.81 -8.98
N GLN A 351 -1.40 15.91 -10.17
CA GLN A 351 -2.05 15.57 -11.43
C GLN A 351 -2.45 14.10 -11.45
N PHE A 352 -1.53 13.20 -11.11
CA PHE A 352 -1.82 11.77 -11.08
C PHE A 352 -2.90 11.44 -10.06
N ALA A 353 -2.83 11.99 -8.84
CA ALA A 353 -3.86 11.78 -7.81
C ALA A 353 -5.24 12.25 -8.26
N SER A 354 -5.35 13.41 -8.92
CA SER A 354 -6.63 13.96 -9.38
C SER A 354 -7.29 13.18 -10.52
N THR A 355 -6.51 12.41 -11.28
CA THR A 355 -7.00 11.66 -12.45
C THR A 355 -7.11 10.16 -12.20
N SER A 356 -6.23 9.59 -11.37
CA SER A 356 -6.24 8.17 -10.99
C SER A 356 -7.05 7.88 -9.73
N TYR A 357 -7.34 8.91 -8.92
CA TYR A 357 -7.99 8.83 -7.60
C TYR A 357 -7.15 8.12 -6.53
N TYR A 358 -5.85 7.90 -6.78
CA TYR A 358 -4.91 7.51 -5.73
C TYR A 358 -4.55 8.70 -4.84
N MET A 359 -3.95 8.42 -3.68
CA MET A 359 -3.47 9.47 -2.79
C MET A 359 -2.18 10.09 -3.36
N PRO A 360 -1.98 11.41 -3.23
CA PRO A 360 -0.71 12.02 -3.59
C PRO A 360 0.39 11.49 -2.67
N VAL A 361 1.60 11.32 -3.21
CA VAL A 361 2.74 10.84 -2.41
C VAL A 361 3.45 11.96 -1.65
N ARG A 362 3.15 13.23 -1.99
CA ARG A 362 3.73 14.43 -1.37
C ARG A 362 2.70 15.23 -0.58
N ALA A 363 3.12 15.72 0.58
CA ALA A 363 2.28 16.55 1.43
C ALA A 363 1.96 17.90 0.76
N THR A 364 2.94 18.52 0.09
CA THR A 364 2.74 19.82 -0.61
C THR A 364 1.76 19.73 -1.78
N ALA A 365 1.54 18.55 -2.36
CA ALA A 365 0.55 18.36 -3.42
C ALA A 365 -0.87 18.75 -2.97
N ALA A 366 -1.20 18.62 -1.68
CA ALA A 366 -2.47 19.03 -1.10
C ALA A 366 -2.77 20.53 -1.27
N ASN A 367 -1.73 21.34 -1.43
CA ASN A 367 -1.87 22.80 -1.60
C ASN A 367 -2.07 23.20 -3.07
N SER A 368 -1.92 22.26 -4.02
CA SER A 368 -2.04 22.56 -5.45
C SER A 368 -3.47 22.91 -5.83
N GLN A 369 -3.62 23.80 -6.83
CA GLN A 369 -4.93 24.13 -7.39
C GLN A 369 -5.58 22.88 -8.03
N THR A 370 -4.78 22.01 -8.65
CA THR A 370 -5.24 20.75 -9.25
C THR A 370 -6.01 19.87 -8.27
N LEU A 371 -5.50 19.66 -7.05
CA LEU A 371 -6.20 18.85 -6.04
C LEU A 371 -7.38 19.59 -5.42
N LYS A 372 -7.31 20.91 -5.24
CA LYS A 372 -8.44 21.72 -4.77
C LYS A 372 -9.63 21.64 -5.72
N ASP A 373 -9.36 21.78 -7.04
CA ASP A 373 -10.40 21.66 -8.08
C ASP A 373 -10.97 20.23 -8.15
N TYR A 374 -10.11 19.21 -8.00
CA TYR A 374 -10.55 17.83 -7.93
C TYR A 374 -11.48 17.60 -6.74
N TRP A 375 -11.11 18.03 -5.54
CA TRP A 375 -11.91 17.83 -4.33
C TRP A 375 -13.22 18.64 -4.33
N THR A 376 -13.26 19.76 -5.03
CA THR A 376 -14.51 20.50 -5.25
C THR A 376 -15.50 19.69 -6.09
N LYS A 377 -15.00 18.98 -7.10
CA LYS A 377 -15.82 18.14 -8.01
C LYS A 377 -16.13 16.77 -7.42
N VAL A 378 -15.25 16.25 -6.57
CA VAL A 378 -15.32 14.91 -5.97
C VAL A 378 -15.02 15.01 -4.47
N PRO A 379 -15.99 15.47 -3.64
CA PRO A 379 -15.79 15.65 -2.20
C PRO A 379 -15.31 14.39 -1.47
N GLN A 380 -15.71 13.19 -1.95
CA GLN A 380 -15.29 11.91 -1.41
C GLN A 380 -13.77 11.70 -1.54
N GLY A 381 -13.14 12.26 -2.56
CA GLY A 381 -11.68 12.28 -2.69
C GLY A 381 -11.01 13.05 -1.54
N LYS A 382 -11.60 14.18 -1.12
CA LYS A 382 -11.14 14.96 0.05
C LYS A 382 -11.38 14.19 1.35
N GLN A 383 -12.56 13.58 1.52
CA GLN A 383 -12.87 12.75 2.69
C GLN A 383 -11.85 11.63 2.87
N GLY A 384 -11.48 10.94 1.78
CA GLY A 384 -10.42 9.92 1.82
C GLY A 384 -9.05 10.51 2.16
N PHE A 385 -8.68 11.63 1.53
CA PHE A 385 -7.39 12.31 1.77
C PHE A 385 -7.20 12.71 3.24
N ASP A 386 -8.24 13.23 3.89
CA ASP A 386 -8.18 13.67 5.29
C ASP A 386 -7.88 12.53 6.28
N LEU A 387 -8.01 11.27 5.83
CA LEU A 387 -7.72 10.09 6.65
C LEU A 387 -6.23 9.66 6.59
N ILE A 388 -5.39 10.24 5.73
CA ILE A 388 -3.97 9.89 5.63
C ILE A 388 -3.27 9.96 6.99
N GLN A 389 -3.57 10.98 7.79
CA GLN A 389 -2.98 11.19 9.11
C GLN A 389 -3.26 10.05 10.11
N TYR A 390 -4.26 9.22 9.87
CA TYR A 390 -4.66 8.09 10.70
C TYR A 390 -4.12 6.76 10.16
N SER A 391 -3.42 6.77 9.04
CA SER A 391 -3.00 5.56 8.37
C SER A 391 -1.69 4.99 8.93
N SER A 392 -1.63 3.67 8.97
CA SER A 392 -0.44 2.91 9.31
C SER A 392 -0.15 1.89 8.21
N PRO A 393 1.13 1.59 7.93
CA PRO A 393 1.49 0.60 6.92
C PRO A 393 1.15 -0.82 7.35
N GLU A 394 1.06 -1.72 6.36
CA GLU A 394 1.12 -3.15 6.57
C GLU A 394 2.58 -3.62 6.77
N PRO A 395 2.82 -4.79 7.37
CA PRO A 395 4.16 -5.33 7.52
C PRO A 395 4.83 -5.58 6.16
N ASN A 396 6.13 -5.28 6.05
CA ASN A 396 6.95 -5.56 4.86
C ASN A 396 7.94 -6.70 5.08
N ILE A 397 7.51 -7.76 5.75
CA ILE A 397 8.34 -8.92 6.10
C ILE A 397 8.34 -9.98 4.99
N ARG A 398 9.37 -10.85 5.01
CA ARG A 398 9.40 -12.04 4.13
C ARG A 398 8.22 -12.95 4.43
N GLY A 399 7.66 -13.57 3.39
CA GLY A 399 6.48 -14.43 3.51
C GLY A 399 5.16 -13.67 3.74
N GLN A 400 5.17 -12.33 3.68
CA GLN A 400 3.95 -11.54 3.92
C GLN A 400 2.83 -11.89 2.93
N GLN A 401 3.15 -12.24 1.67
CA GLN A 401 2.11 -12.63 0.72
C GLN A 401 1.42 -13.93 1.15
N ASP A 402 2.18 -14.93 1.59
CA ASP A 402 1.62 -16.19 2.08
C ASP A 402 0.77 -15.97 3.35
N ILE A 403 1.18 -15.03 4.22
CA ILE A 403 0.39 -14.65 5.41
C ILE A 403 -0.92 -13.97 4.99
N ARG A 404 -0.94 -13.14 3.95
CA ARG A 404 -2.17 -12.57 3.40
C ARG A 404 -3.14 -13.65 2.92
N ASP A 405 -2.63 -14.70 2.29
CA ASP A 405 -3.42 -15.85 1.84
C ASP A 405 -3.97 -16.67 3.03
N VAL A 406 -3.20 -16.81 4.10
CA VAL A 406 -3.67 -17.40 5.37
C VAL A 406 -4.82 -16.60 5.97
N ILE A 407 -4.73 -15.26 6.00
CA ILE A 407 -5.80 -14.37 6.49
C ILE A 407 -7.04 -14.47 5.61
N PHE A 408 -6.90 -14.46 4.28
CA PHE A 408 -8.00 -14.65 3.34
C PHE A 408 -8.76 -15.95 3.61
N ASN A 409 -8.04 -17.07 3.77
CA ASN A 409 -8.63 -18.38 4.05
C ASN A 409 -9.32 -18.41 5.42
N MET A 410 -8.71 -17.84 6.46
CA MET A 410 -9.29 -17.73 7.80
C MET A 410 -10.64 -17.01 7.78
N ILE A 411 -10.71 -15.84 7.13
CA ILE A 411 -11.97 -15.09 7.01
C ILE A 411 -13.00 -15.91 6.23
N THR A 412 -12.60 -16.51 5.11
CA THR A 412 -13.48 -17.31 4.25
C THR A 412 -14.07 -18.49 5.00
N GLU A 413 -13.30 -19.19 5.81
CA GLU A 413 -13.80 -20.31 6.63
C GLU A 413 -14.87 -19.86 7.65
N VAL A 414 -14.68 -18.68 8.26
CA VAL A 414 -15.65 -18.14 9.23
C VAL A 414 -16.95 -17.71 8.54
N ILE A 415 -16.87 -16.91 7.46
CA ILE A 415 -18.08 -16.39 6.78
C ILE A 415 -18.85 -17.48 6.03
N THR A 416 -18.21 -18.59 5.70
CA THR A 416 -18.88 -19.78 5.12
C THR A 416 -19.36 -20.78 6.16
N GLY A 417 -19.12 -20.54 7.46
CA GLY A 417 -19.52 -21.42 8.55
C GLY A 417 -18.70 -22.71 8.64
N LYS A 418 -17.57 -22.83 7.94
CA LYS A 418 -16.70 -24.01 7.98
C LYS A 418 -15.92 -24.12 9.28
N SER A 419 -15.60 -22.99 9.91
CA SER A 419 -14.85 -22.94 11.15
C SER A 419 -15.42 -21.90 12.09
N ALA A 420 -15.41 -22.18 13.39
CA ALA A 420 -15.70 -21.17 14.41
C ALA A 420 -14.57 -20.15 14.48
N PRO A 421 -14.84 -18.87 14.84
CA PRO A 421 -13.84 -17.79 14.89
C PRO A 421 -12.55 -18.16 15.61
N ASP A 422 -12.65 -18.74 16.81
CA ASP A 422 -11.49 -19.13 17.64
C ASP A 422 -10.63 -20.21 17.00
N ALA A 423 -11.26 -21.23 16.40
CA ALA A 423 -10.56 -22.32 15.73
C ALA A 423 -9.87 -21.85 14.45
N ALA A 424 -10.54 -21.01 13.64
CA ALA A 424 -9.96 -20.41 12.45
C ALA A 424 -8.76 -19.53 12.81
N MET A 425 -8.88 -18.69 13.85
CA MET A 425 -7.80 -17.85 14.36
C MET A 425 -6.59 -18.67 14.80
N THR A 426 -6.79 -19.73 15.59
CA THR A 426 -5.72 -20.59 16.09
C THR A 426 -4.96 -21.24 14.92
N THR A 427 -5.70 -21.81 13.95
CA THR A 427 -5.11 -22.46 12.78
C THR A 427 -4.30 -21.46 11.95
N ALA A 428 -4.86 -20.29 11.68
CA ALA A 428 -4.21 -19.22 10.90
C ALA A 428 -2.95 -18.71 11.59
N THR A 429 -3.01 -18.48 12.90
CA THR A 429 -1.85 -18.05 13.72
C THR A 429 -0.70 -19.04 13.61
N THR A 430 -0.98 -20.34 13.76
CA THR A 430 0.04 -21.39 13.67
C THR A 430 0.71 -21.39 12.30
N LYS A 431 -0.09 -21.32 11.22
CA LYS A 431 0.43 -21.27 9.84
C LYS A 431 1.26 -20.00 9.58
N ALA A 432 0.76 -18.82 9.98
CA ALA A 432 1.45 -17.57 9.77
C ALA A 432 2.79 -17.52 10.50
N ASN A 433 2.86 -17.98 11.76
CA ASN A 433 4.11 -18.03 12.50
C ASN A 433 5.10 -19.05 11.92
N GLN A 434 4.62 -20.15 11.33
CA GLN A 434 5.48 -21.09 10.62
C GLN A 434 6.07 -20.46 9.35
N ILE A 435 5.26 -19.73 8.57
CA ILE A 435 5.73 -18.99 7.37
C ILE A 435 6.83 -18.00 7.77
N ILE A 436 6.64 -17.22 8.84
CA ILE A 436 7.66 -16.27 9.31
C ILE A 436 8.96 -16.98 9.68
N LYS A 437 8.85 -18.10 10.38
CA LYS A 437 10.02 -18.92 10.79
C LYS A 437 10.77 -19.49 9.59
N ASP A 438 10.05 -19.98 8.58
CA ASP A 438 10.65 -20.58 7.38
C ASP A 438 11.27 -19.53 6.44
N ALA A 439 10.86 -18.25 6.58
CA ALA A 439 11.35 -17.14 5.78
C ALA A 439 12.57 -16.41 6.39
N GLN A 440 12.96 -16.75 7.64
CA GLN A 440 14.15 -16.18 8.31
C GLN A 440 15.42 -16.83 7.79
#